data_da33fb443a6f68b70d73f9e37d278e04
#
_entry.id   da33fb443a6f68b70d73f9e37d278e04
#
_cell.length_a   1.000
_cell.length_b   1.000
_cell.length_c   1.000
_cell.angle_alpha   90.00
_cell.angle_beta   90.00
_cell.angle_gamma   90.00
#
_symmetry.space_group_name_H-M   'P 1'
#
loop_
_entity.id
_entity.type
_entity.pdbx_description
1 polymer ?
#
loop_
_entity_poly.entity_id
_entity_poly.type
_entity_poly.pdbx_seq_one_letter_code
_entity_poly.pdbx_strand_id
1 'polypeptide(L)'
;MALVVTGSSNSSGSNSLKYEKSTLTVTEDSKRADSNSKFNFMHEVGDRLMQIITGQQNKFYSEFYGRTDLGYDEDGEFSKTALALGFWIRQFNDKKIEINLKDFLETSNCIHNTGYGIESINGQEQIVVEDLKYFFQNEVGIVLTEQVSNVKRKVVDDLYYANMSYGYKQPQGER
;
A
#
# COMPACT_ATOMS: atom_id res chain seq x y z
N MET A 1 -26.32 4.71 -22.24
CA MET A 1 -27.14 5.92 -22.06
C MET A 1 -27.65 6.32 -23.42
N ALA A 2 -28.96 6.32 -23.67
CA ALA A 2 -29.55 6.72 -24.94
C ALA A 2 -30.24 8.06 -24.72
N LEU A 3 -29.86 9.05 -25.50
CA LEU A 3 -30.52 10.35 -25.53
C LEU A 3 -31.73 10.27 -26.47
N VAL A 4 -32.95 10.39 -25.94
CA VAL A 4 -34.15 10.42 -26.75
C VAL A 4 -34.65 11.87 -26.76
N VAL A 5 -34.61 12.50 -27.92
CA VAL A 5 -35.21 13.84 -28.11
C VAL A 5 -36.58 13.64 -28.77
N THR A 6 -37.66 13.93 -28.03
CA THR A 6 -39.02 13.90 -28.57
C THR A 6 -39.47 15.31 -28.86
N GLY A 7 -39.74 15.62 -30.12
CA GLY A 7 -40.37 16.84 -30.55
C GLY A 7 -41.74 16.54 -31.17
N SER A 8 -42.80 17.28 -30.76
CA SER A 8 -44.10 17.24 -31.42
C SER A 8 -44.30 18.51 -32.26
N SER A 9 -44.62 18.35 -33.54
CA SER A 9 -45.01 19.46 -34.41
C SER A 9 -46.41 19.26 -34.95
N ASN A 10 -47.25 20.27 -34.83
CA ASN A 10 -48.64 20.30 -35.29
C ASN A 10 -48.81 21.03 -36.64
N SER A 11 -47.85 20.95 -37.55
CA SER A 11 -48.02 21.60 -38.86
C SER A 11 -47.39 20.80 -39.99
N SER A 12 -48.09 20.72 -41.12
CA SER A 12 -47.66 20.04 -42.34
C SER A 12 -46.59 20.87 -43.13
N GLY A 13 -45.47 21.18 -42.49
CA GLY A 13 -44.31 21.82 -43.08
C GLY A 13 -43.03 21.06 -42.80
N SER A 14 -42.05 21.11 -43.70
CA SER A 14 -40.73 20.55 -43.46
C SER A 14 -40.01 21.34 -42.37
N ASN A 15 -39.92 20.75 -41.18
CA ASN A 15 -39.15 21.36 -40.07
C ASN A 15 -37.71 20.89 -40.13
N SER A 16 -36.80 21.81 -40.43
CA SER A 16 -35.36 21.55 -40.27
C SER A 16 -34.92 22.03 -38.89
N LEU A 17 -34.43 21.12 -38.04
CA LEU A 17 -33.77 21.47 -36.77
C LEU A 17 -32.32 21.86 -37.08
N LYS A 18 -32.00 23.15 -36.95
CA LYS A 18 -30.63 23.64 -36.99
C LYS A 18 -30.09 23.71 -35.54
N TYR A 19 -29.09 22.91 -35.24
CA TYR A 19 -28.35 23.03 -33.97
C TYR A 19 -27.17 23.99 -34.17
N GLU A 20 -27.28 25.21 -33.70
CA GLU A 20 -26.16 26.16 -33.76
C GLU A 20 -25.21 26.02 -32.56
N LYS A 21 -25.71 25.70 -31.41
CA LYS A 21 -24.95 25.42 -30.20
C LYS A 21 -25.83 24.67 -29.22
N SER A 22 -25.40 23.47 -28.79
CA SER A 22 -26.06 22.74 -27.71
C SER A 22 -25.08 22.48 -26.58
N THR A 23 -25.48 22.84 -25.36
CA THR A 23 -24.73 22.52 -24.14
C THR A 23 -25.54 21.50 -23.37
N LEU A 24 -24.98 20.29 -23.20
CA LEU A 24 -25.55 19.29 -22.32
C LEU A 24 -24.85 19.38 -20.96
N THR A 25 -25.56 19.82 -19.94
CA THR A 25 -25.09 19.75 -18.57
C THR A 25 -25.77 18.57 -17.90
N VAL A 26 -24.97 17.58 -17.54
CA VAL A 26 -25.43 16.45 -16.74
C VAL A 26 -24.98 16.67 -15.30
N THR A 27 -25.93 16.95 -14.43
CA THR A 27 -25.68 17.02 -12.99
C THR A 27 -26.21 15.74 -12.36
N GLU A 28 -25.33 14.95 -11.77
CA GLU A 28 -25.72 13.76 -11.02
C GLU A 28 -25.45 14.03 -9.54
N ASP A 29 -26.48 13.97 -8.72
CA ASP A 29 -26.36 13.97 -7.26
C ASP A 29 -26.43 12.50 -6.78
N SER A 30 -25.39 11.74 -7.10
CA SER A 30 -25.31 10.35 -6.70
C SER A 30 -24.77 10.21 -5.28
N LYS A 31 -25.62 10.42 -4.29
CA LYS A 31 -25.37 9.98 -2.93
C LYS A 31 -25.57 8.47 -2.87
N ARG A 32 -24.49 7.72 -2.98
CA ARG A 32 -24.52 6.32 -2.58
C ARG A 32 -24.53 6.23 -1.06
N ALA A 33 -25.31 5.31 -0.53
CA ALA A 33 -25.22 4.98 0.89
C ALA A 33 -23.78 4.58 1.24
N ASP A 34 -23.32 4.97 2.43
CA ASP A 34 -22.01 4.61 2.92
C ASP A 34 -21.82 3.09 2.86
N SER A 35 -20.69 2.67 2.31
CA SER A 35 -20.36 1.24 2.22
C SER A 35 -19.24 0.93 3.20
N ASN A 36 -19.43 -0.10 4.01
CA ASN A 36 -18.40 -0.63 4.89
C ASN A 36 -17.57 -1.67 4.13
N SER A 37 -16.25 -1.51 4.15
CA SER A 37 -15.31 -2.48 3.60
C SER A 37 -14.48 -3.11 4.70
N LYS A 38 -14.13 -4.38 4.55
CA LYS A 38 -13.15 -5.04 5.41
C LYS A 38 -11.76 -4.55 5.07
N PHE A 39 -10.92 -4.45 6.08
CA PHE A 39 -9.50 -4.16 5.94
C PHE A 39 -8.73 -4.79 7.10
N ASN A 40 -7.42 -4.92 6.96
CA ASN A 40 -6.51 -5.30 8.04
C ASN A 40 -5.42 -4.25 8.14
N PHE A 41 -5.06 -3.83 9.33
CA PHE A 41 -3.95 -2.92 9.52
C PHE A 41 -2.62 -3.60 9.21
N MET A 42 -1.63 -2.81 8.77
CA MET A 42 -0.30 -3.33 8.39
C MET A 42 0.33 -4.13 9.52
N HIS A 43 0.27 -3.64 10.75
CA HIS A 43 0.79 -4.35 11.92
C HIS A 43 0.15 -5.73 12.11
N GLU A 44 -1.18 -5.81 11.99
CA GLU A 44 -1.92 -7.06 12.16
C GLU A 44 -1.56 -8.10 11.08
N VAL A 45 -1.34 -7.62 9.85
CA VAL A 45 -0.91 -8.48 8.74
C VAL A 45 0.50 -9.00 9.00
N GLY A 46 1.43 -8.13 9.43
CA GLY A 46 2.81 -8.51 9.77
C GLY A 46 2.85 -9.54 10.89
N ASP A 47 2.16 -9.27 12.00
CA ASP A 47 2.09 -10.21 13.12
C ASP A 47 1.48 -11.56 12.71
N ARG A 48 0.40 -11.54 11.93
CA ARG A 48 -0.23 -12.77 11.45
C ARG A 48 0.68 -13.58 10.52
N LEU A 49 1.41 -12.92 9.63
CA LEU A 49 2.39 -13.59 8.77
C LEU A 49 3.49 -14.25 9.59
N MET A 50 4.03 -13.54 10.57
CA MET A 50 5.06 -14.08 11.45
C MET A 50 4.53 -15.24 12.31
N GLN A 51 3.30 -15.15 12.80
CA GLN A 51 2.65 -16.24 13.53
C GLN A 51 2.52 -17.50 12.66
N ILE A 52 2.15 -17.36 11.39
CA ILE A 52 2.01 -18.49 10.45
C ILE A 52 3.39 -19.13 10.18
N ILE A 53 4.43 -18.31 10.00
CA ILE A 53 5.77 -18.79 9.66
C ILE A 53 6.46 -19.45 10.85
N THR A 54 6.38 -18.83 12.03
CA THR A 54 7.12 -19.27 13.22
C THR A 54 6.31 -20.18 14.14
N GLY A 55 4.99 -20.22 14.02
CA GLY A 55 4.09 -20.85 14.97
C GLY A 55 4.02 -20.15 16.34
N GLN A 56 4.61 -18.98 16.47
CA GLN A 56 4.70 -18.21 17.73
C GLN A 56 4.02 -16.84 17.58
N GLN A 57 3.52 -16.31 18.68
CA GLN A 57 2.98 -14.95 18.76
C GLN A 57 4.08 -13.94 19.08
N ASN A 58 3.81 -12.66 18.85
CA ASN A 58 4.71 -11.55 19.15
C ASN A 58 6.09 -11.71 18.50
N LYS A 59 6.12 -12.10 17.25
CA LYS A 59 7.34 -12.21 16.43
C LYS A 59 7.47 -11.07 15.40
N PHE A 60 6.56 -10.12 15.43
CA PHE A 60 6.57 -8.90 14.62
C PHE A 60 6.61 -7.69 15.55
N TYR A 61 7.47 -6.75 15.25
CA TYR A 61 7.58 -5.47 15.95
C TYR A 61 7.70 -4.33 14.96
N SER A 62 6.99 -3.25 15.21
CA SER A 62 7.09 -2.03 14.43
C SER A 62 6.49 -0.86 15.22
N GLU A 63 7.30 0.10 15.64
CA GLU A 63 6.81 1.37 16.18
C GLU A 63 6.15 2.19 15.07
N PHE A 64 6.66 2.09 13.84
CA PHE A 64 6.15 2.79 12.69
C PHE A 64 4.69 2.46 12.35
N TYR A 65 4.29 1.19 12.51
CA TYR A 65 2.92 0.70 12.37
C TYR A 65 2.24 0.41 13.70
N GLY A 66 2.94 0.61 14.82
CA GLY A 66 2.47 0.33 16.16
C GLY A 66 1.25 1.18 16.54
N ARG A 67 0.45 0.66 17.45
CA ARG A 67 -0.71 1.36 17.98
C ARG A 67 -0.79 1.15 19.49
N THR A 68 -1.29 2.13 20.19
CA THR A 68 -1.47 2.08 21.64
C THR A 68 -2.38 0.94 22.11
N ASP A 69 -3.36 0.55 21.30
CA ASP A 69 -4.23 -0.61 21.57
C ASP A 69 -3.52 -1.97 21.45
N LEU A 70 -2.35 -2.00 20.82
CA LEU A 70 -1.46 -3.18 20.71
C LEU A 70 -0.34 -3.18 21.77
N GLY A 71 -0.32 -2.18 22.65
CA GLY A 71 0.65 -2.07 23.74
C GLY A 71 1.89 -1.24 23.43
N TYR A 72 1.87 -0.46 22.36
CA TYR A 72 2.89 0.54 22.08
C TYR A 72 2.63 1.83 22.88
N ASP A 73 3.67 2.56 23.19
CA ASP A 73 3.57 3.79 24.00
C ASP A 73 2.78 4.89 23.27
N GLU A 74 2.96 4.98 21.94
CA GLU A 74 2.30 5.95 21.07
C GLU A 74 1.83 5.29 19.77
N ASP A 75 0.87 5.93 19.09
CA ASP A 75 0.49 5.51 17.74
C ASP A 75 1.57 5.92 16.75
N GLY A 76 2.12 4.95 16.02
CA GLY A 76 3.13 5.17 15.00
C GLY A 76 2.62 6.03 13.84
N GLU A 77 3.56 6.62 13.08
CA GLU A 77 3.25 7.55 11.99
C GLU A 77 2.27 6.96 10.96
N PHE A 78 2.39 5.68 10.67
CA PHE A 78 1.54 4.95 9.72
C PHE A 78 0.71 3.84 10.37
N SER A 79 0.45 3.96 11.67
CA SER A 79 -0.34 3.01 12.47
C SER A 79 -1.72 2.71 11.89
N LYS A 80 -2.32 3.67 11.18
CA LYS A 80 -3.66 3.55 10.57
C LYS A 80 -3.62 3.12 9.10
N THR A 81 -2.45 2.78 8.57
CA THR A 81 -2.35 2.22 7.22
C THR A 81 -2.96 0.82 7.18
N ALA A 82 -3.86 0.63 6.25
CA ALA A 82 -4.62 -0.59 6.12
C ALA A 82 -4.50 -1.21 4.74
N LEU A 83 -4.50 -2.53 4.70
CA LEU A 83 -4.60 -3.34 3.49
C LEU A 83 -6.05 -3.74 3.27
N ALA A 84 -6.59 -3.41 2.10
CA ALA A 84 -7.91 -3.83 1.68
C ALA A 84 -7.85 -4.53 0.33
N LEU A 85 -8.61 -5.60 0.18
CA LEU A 85 -8.77 -6.23 -1.11
C LEU A 85 -9.78 -5.44 -1.95
N GLY A 86 -9.46 -5.15 -3.21
CA GLY A 86 -10.36 -4.43 -4.11
C GLY A 86 -11.73 -5.11 -4.29
N PHE A 87 -11.78 -6.43 -4.11
CA PHE A 87 -13.04 -7.18 -4.07
C PHE A 87 -13.89 -6.84 -2.85
N TRP A 88 -13.30 -6.62 -1.67
CA TRP A 88 -14.04 -6.23 -0.47
C TRP A 88 -14.65 -4.83 -0.61
N ILE A 89 -13.93 -3.90 -1.24
CA ILE A 89 -14.46 -2.57 -1.56
C ILE A 89 -15.69 -2.67 -2.48
N ARG A 90 -15.72 -3.70 -3.34
CA ARG A 90 -16.86 -4.01 -4.21
C ARG A 90 -17.91 -4.93 -3.57
N GLN A 91 -17.83 -5.17 -2.26
CA GLN A 91 -18.73 -6.00 -1.47
C GLN A 91 -18.66 -7.51 -1.78
N PHE A 92 -17.61 -8.00 -2.45
CA PHE A 92 -17.34 -9.43 -2.59
C PHE A 92 -16.59 -9.95 -1.36
N ASN A 93 -17.33 -10.29 -0.30
CA ASN A 93 -16.76 -10.62 1.01
C ASN A 93 -16.24 -12.06 1.14
N ASP A 94 -16.45 -12.91 0.15
CA ASP A 94 -16.00 -14.30 0.06
C ASP A 94 -14.51 -14.44 -0.34
N LYS A 95 -13.95 -13.40 -0.92
CA LYS A 95 -12.55 -13.39 -1.32
C LYS A 95 -11.64 -13.18 -0.12
N LYS A 96 -10.46 -13.83 -0.17
CA LYS A 96 -9.42 -13.75 0.87
C LYS A 96 -8.23 -12.97 0.34
N ILE A 97 -7.52 -12.30 1.25
CA ILE A 97 -6.21 -11.73 0.93
C ILE A 97 -5.20 -12.89 0.89
N GLU A 98 -4.47 -12.97 -0.21
CA GLU A 98 -3.32 -13.83 -0.36
C GLU A 98 -2.08 -12.92 -0.44
N ILE A 99 -1.25 -12.99 0.58
CA ILE A 99 -0.02 -12.21 0.68
C ILE A 99 1.03 -13.07 1.38
N ASN A 100 2.26 -13.02 0.91
CA ASN A 100 3.40 -13.62 1.59
C ASN A 100 4.25 -12.53 2.27
N LEU A 101 5.17 -12.95 3.14
CA LEU A 101 6.03 -12.03 3.89
C LEU A 101 6.90 -11.15 2.96
N LYS A 102 7.42 -11.73 1.88
CA LYS A 102 8.23 -10.97 0.93
C LYS A 102 7.43 -9.84 0.28
N ASP A 103 6.24 -10.15 -0.25
CA ASP A 103 5.37 -9.15 -0.88
C ASP A 103 4.94 -8.08 0.14
N PHE A 104 4.70 -8.47 1.38
CA PHE A 104 4.40 -7.53 2.47
C PHE A 104 5.55 -6.55 2.71
N LEU A 105 6.78 -7.07 2.87
CA LEU A 105 7.97 -6.23 3.12
C LEU A 105 8.31 -5.35 1.92
N GLU A 106 8.23 -5.89 0.71
CA GLU A 106 8.45 -5.10 -0.52
C GLU A 106 7.40 -4.00 -0.68
N THR A 107 6.12 -4.28 -0.39
CA THR A 107 5.04 -3.30 -0.43
C THR A 107 5.26 -2.21 0.61
N SER A 108 5.60 -2.57 1.84
CA SER A 108 5.93 -1.63 2.91
C SER A 108 7.10 -0.72 2.51
N ASN A 109 8.16 -1.28 1.99
CA ASN A 109 9.31 -0.52 1.51
C ASN A 109 8.94 0.42 0.36
N CYS A 110 8.19 -0.05 -0.64
CA CYS A 110 7.80 0.78 -1.80
C CYS A 110 6.89 1.95 -1.44
N ILE A 111 6.00 1.78 -0.47
CA ILE A 111 5.00 2.81 -0.11
C ILE A 111 5.55 3.76 0.95
N HIS A 112 6.22 3.22 1.96
CA HIS A 112 6.60 3.96 3.16
C HIS A 112 8.11 4.07 3.37
N ASN A 113 8.92 3.55 2.44
CA ASN A 113 10.38 3.54 2.55
C ASN A 113 10.87 2.89 3.84
N THR A 114 10.26 1.76 4.21
CA THR A 114 10.64 1.01 5.41
C THR A 114 11.79 0.04 5.13
N GLY A 115 12.59 -0.23 6.16
CA GLY A 115 13.52 -1.33 6.20
C GLY A 115 12.98 -2.46 7.09
N TYR A 116 13.72 -3.56 7.14
CA TYR A 116 13.44 -4.63 8.08
C TYR A 116 14.72 -5.30 8.56
N GLY A 117 14.68 -5.84 9.75
CA GLY A 117 15.78 -6.57 10.39
C GLY A 117 15.27 -7.59 11.38
N ILE A 118 16.16 -8.40 11.94
CA ILE A 118 15.86 -9.29 13.06
C ILE A 118 16.58 -8.73 14.27
N GLU A 119 15.83 -8.39 15.31
CA GLU A 119 16.36 -7.83 16.53
C GLU A 119 15.84 -8.57 17.77
N SER A 120 16.60 -8.49 18.85
CA SER A 120 16.19 -9.06 20.13
C SER A 120 15.51 -7.97 20.96
N ILE A 121 14.20 -8.03 21.05
CA ILE A 121 13.38 -7.12 21.85
C ILE A 121 12.87 -7.87 23.08
N ASN A 122 13.19 -7.37 24.25
CA ASN A 122 12.83 -8.02 25.54
C ASN A 122 13.30 -9.51 25.61
N GLY A 123 14.45 -9.83 25.01
CA GLY A 123 15.02 -11.18 25.01
C GLY A 123 14.35 -12.15 24.02
N GLN A 124 13.51 -11.66 23.13
CA GLN A 124 12.91 -12.44 22.07
C GLN A 124 13.32 -11.91 20.70
N GLU A 125 13.76 -12.80 19.82
CA GLU A 125 14.02 -12.44 18.43
C GLU A 125 12.70 -12.16 17.71
N GLN A 126 12.62 -10.98 17.09
CA GLN A 126 11.47 -10.50 16.35
C GLN A 126 11.92 -9.91 15.02
N ILE A 127 11.07 -9.97 14.01
CA ILE A 127 11.26 -9.16 12.81
C ILE A 127 10.82 -7.72 13.14
N VAL A 128 11.73 -6.78 12.92
CA VAL A 128 11.50 -5.35 13.12
C VAL A 128 11.29 -4.72 11.75
N VAL A 129 10.23 -3.95 11.60
CA VAL A 129 9.93 -3.20 10.36
C VAL A 129 9.74 -1.73 10.74
N GLU A 130 10.69 -0.89 10.35
CA GLU A 130 10.74 0.52 10.72
C GLU A 130 11.06 1.43 9.51
N ASP A 131 10.94 2.75 9.68
CA ASP A 131 11.48 3.70 8.69
C ASP A 131 12.93 3.31 8.39
N LEU A 132 13.33 3.39 7.14
CA LEU A 132 14.66 3.01 6.69
C LEU A 132 15.78 3.72 7.47
N LYS A 133 15.53 4.93 7.95
CA LYS A 133 16.49 5.70 8.80
C LYS A 133 16.83 4.99 10.11
N TYR A 134 15.91 4.20 10.66
CA TYR A 134 16.14 3.42 11.89
C TYR A 134 17.36 2.52 11.76
N PHE A 135 17.57 1.92 10.57
CA PHE A 135 18.66 0.99 10.30
C PHE A 135 19.98 1.68 9.92
N PHE A 136 19.97 2.99 9.67
CA PHE A 136 21.16 3.78 9.38
C PHE A 136 21.60 4.59 10.60
N GLN A 137 22.25 3.91 11.54
CA GLN A 137 22.80 4.56 12.71
C GLN A 137 24.18 5.13 12.39
N ASN A 138 24.47 6.33 12.90
CA ASN A 138 25.78 6.98 12.72
C ASN A 138 26.79 6.49 13.77
N GLU A 139 26.75 5.18 14.05
CA GLU A 139 27.64 4.54 15.00
C GLU A 139 28.70 3.73 14.28
N VAL A 140 29.89 3.65 14.89
CA VAL A 140 30.99 2.85 14.36
C VAL A 140 30.70 1.38 14.62
N GLY A 141 30.12 0.69 13.63
CA GLY A 141 29.77 -0.73 13.76
C GLY A 141 30.98 -1.67 13.82
N ILE A 142 32.05 -1.33 13.10
CA ILE A 142 33.28 -2.14 13.04
C ILE A 142 34.50 -1.22 13.00
N VAL A 143 35.44 -1.45 13.91
CA VAL A 143 36.77 -0.84 13.89
C VAL A 143 37.75 -1.85 13.34
N LEU A 144 38.25 -1.61 12.13
CA LEU A 144 39.30 -2.44 11.55
C LEU A 144 40.66 -1.91 12.04
N THR A 145 41.45 -2.78 12.69
CA THR A 145 42.77 -2.49 13.18
C THR A 145 43.82 -2.51 12.05
N GLU A 146 45.06 -2.09 12.35
CA GLU A 146 46.14 -1.86 11.39
C GLU A 146 46.57 -3.01 10.46
N GLN A 147 46.00 -4.19 10.63
CA GLN A 147 46.31 -5.38 9.81
C GLN A 147 45.46 -5.54 8.56
N VAL A 148 44.65 -4.54 8.21
CA VAL A 148 43.80 -4.62 7.00
C VAL A 148 44.66 -4.31 5.77
N SER A 149 44.88 -5.34 4.95
CA SER A 149 45.56 -5.23 3.66
C SER A 149 44.60 -5.51 2.50
N ASN A 150 44.90 -4.96 1.32
CA ASN A 150 44.13 -5.19 0.10
C ASN A 150 42.68 -4.68 0.14
N VAL A 151 42.41 -3.58 0.76
CA VAL A 151 41.09 -2.93 0.73
C VAL A 151 40.70 -2.57 -0.72
N LYS A 152 39.67 -3.21 -1.25
CA LYS A 152 39.10 -2.83 -2.55
C LYS A 152 37.79 -2.11 -2.34
N ARG A 153 37.66 -0.93 -2.92
CA ARG A 153 36.40 -0.20 -2.96
C ARG A 153 35.70 -0.52 -4.27
N LYS A 154 34.50 -1.09 -4.18
CA LYS A 154 33.65 -1.35 -5.35
C LYS A 154 32.36 -0.55 -5.20
N VAL A 155 31.94 0.09 -6.28
CA VAL A 155 30.58 0.66 -6.35
C VAL A 155 29.62 -0.50 -6.45
N VAL A 156 28.54 -0.44 -5.68
CA VAL A 156 27.46 -1.43 -5.76
C VAL A 156 26.59 -1.07 -6.94
N ASP A 157 26.82 -1.74 -8.08
CA ASP A 157 26.14 -1.47 -9.34
C ASP A 157 24.62 -1.60 -9.20
N ASP A 158 24.16 -2.50 -8.33
CA ASP A 158 22.74 -2.76 -8.06
C ASP A 158 22.01 -1.58 -7.38
N LEU A 159 22.75 -0.63 -6.82
CA LEU A 159 22.19 0.59 -6.22
C LEU A 159 22.32 1.84 -7.12
N TYR A 160 22.88 1.68 -8.32
CA TYR A 160 23.04 2.76 -9.27
C TYR A 160 21.99 2.65 -10.38
N TYR A 161 20.93 3.44 -10.27
CA TYR A 161 19.84 3.45 -11.23
C TYR A 161 19.97 4.66 -12.17
N ALA A 162 20.03 4.39 -13.47
CA ALA A 162 19.93 5.44 -14.49
C ALA A 162 18.46 5.92 -14.67
N ASN A 163 17.52 5.01 -14.46
CA ASN A 163 16.09 5.28 -14.52
C ASN A 163 15.37 4.47 -13.44
N MET A 164 14.44 5.10 -12.73
CA MET A 164 13.54 4.45 -11.78
C MET A 164 12.11 4.56 -12.29
N SER A 165 11.42 3.42 -12.40
CA SER A 165 9.99 3.37 -12.63
C SER A 165 9.29 2.86 -11.37
N TYR A 166 8.36 3.63 -10.85
CA TYR A 166 7.57 3.27 -9.69
C TYR A 166 6.08 3.40 -10.00
N GLY A 167 5.28 2.60 -9.35
CA GLY A 167 3.83 2.60 -9.53
C GLY A 167 3.20 1.32 -9.02
N TYR A 168 1.89 1.36 -8.92
CA TYR A 168 1.14 0.15 -8.57
C TYR A 168 1.14 -0.83 -9.74
N LYS A 169 1.37 -2.11 -9.45
CA LYS A 169 1.16 -3.17 -10.41
C LYS A 169 -0.32 -3.16 -10.80
N GLN A 170 -0.63 -2.84 -12.04
CA GLN A 170 -2.02 -2.90 -12.51
C GLN A 170 -2.51 -4.34 -12.34
N PRO A 171 -3.63 -4.56 -11.63
CA PRO A 171 -4.25 -5.88 -11.63
C PRO A 171 -4.58 -6.23 -13.07
N GLN A 172 -4.07 -7.35 -13.55
CA GLN A 172 -4.51 -7.91 -14.83
C GLN A 172 -5.97 -8.31 -14.63
N GLY A 173 -6.87 -7.42 -15.04
CA GLY A 173 -8.28 -7.76 -15.13
C GLY A 173 -8.42 -8.82 -16.21
N GLU A 174 -8.83 -10.01 -15.86
CA GLU A 174 -9.42 -10.94 -16.82
C GLU A 174 -10.59 -10.21 -17.49
N ARG A 175 -10.53 -10.08 -18.81
CA ARG A 175 -11.63 -9.57 -19.64
C ARG A 175 -12.70 -10.64 -19.82
#